data_b428ce76059e14370420a996300bb2c2
#
_entry.id   b428ce76059e14370420a996300bb2c2
#
_cell.length_a   1.000
_cell.length_b   1.000
_cell.length_c   1.000
_cell.angle_alpha   90.00
_cell.angle_beta   90.00
_cell.angle_gamma   90.00
#
_symmetry.space_group_name_H-M   'P 1'
#
loop_
_entity.id
_entity.type
_entity.pdbx_description
1 polymer ?
#
loop_
_entity_poly.entity_id
_entity_poly.type
_entity_poly.pdbx_seq_one_letter_code
_entity_poly.pdbx_strand_id
1 'polypeptide(L)'
;MDPERLSDLNISDVVMSTAGRDQGKLFYVIGTDPVFLFLANGKDRTLETPKRKKRKHIQKVLRSETRVAEKLRQGDKVLNSELRRDLAYFSREMQSNNLGGF
;
A
#
# COMPACT_ATOMS: atom_id res chain seq x y z
N MET A 1 -3.63 -20.05 13.05
CA MET A 1 -3.40 -18.76 12.41
C MET A 1 -1.97 -18.30 12.68
N ASP A 2 -1.35 -17.72 11.71
CA ASP A 2 0.00 -17.22 11.83
C ASP A 2 -0.03 -15.75 12.28
N PRO A 3 0.36 -15.43 13.51
CA PRO A 3 0.32 -14.03 13.98
C PRO A 3 1.28 -13.13 13.22
N GLU A 4 2.28 -13.68 12.55
CA GLU A 4 3.21 -12.89 11.75
C GLU A 4 2.52 -12.24 10.56
N ARG A 5 1.43 -12.81 10.08
CA ARG A 5 0.71 -12.26 8.94
C ARG A 5 0.11 -10.88 9.25
N LEU A 6 -0.37 -10.70 10.47
CA LEU A 6 -0.94 -9.42 10.89
C LEU A 6 0.15 -8.39 11.19
N SER A 7 1.31 -8.85 11.63
CA SER A 7 2.43 -7.96 11.94
C SER A 7 3.36 -7.75 10.76
N ASP A 8 3.15 -8.48 9.65
CA ASP A 8 4.01 -8.41 8.47
C ASP A 8 3.54 -7.34 7.48
N LEU A 9 3.15 -6.20 8.02
CA LEU A 9 2.75 -5.04 7.23
C LEU A 9 3.65 -3.88 7.63
N ASN A 10 4.51 -3.49 6.72
CA ASN A 10 5.57 -2.53 7.00
C ASN A 10 5.46 -1.33 6.09
N ILE A 11 6.13 -0.24 6.48
CA ILE A 11 6.24 0.95 5.64
C ILE A 11 6.76 0.52 4.28
N SER A 12 6.19 1.09 3.23
CA SER A 12 6.48 0.85 1.82
C SER A 12 5.89 -0.44 1.24
N ASP A 13 5.14 -1.20 2.02
CA ASP A 13 4.36 -2.29 1.45
C ASP A 13 3.21 -1.73 0.62
N VAL A 14 2.90 -2.41 -0.47
CA VAL A 14 1.69 -2.12 -1.25
C VAL A 14 0.60 -3.06 -0.77
N VAL A 15 -0.53 -2.48 -0.42
CA VAL A 15 -1.64 -3.21 0.20
C VAL A 15 -2.95 -2.89 -0.50
N MET A 16 -3.93 -3.75 -0.29
CA MET A 16 -5.28 -3.57 -0.80
C MET A 16 -6.24 -3.49 0.38
N SER A 17 -7.15 -2.56 0.33
CA SER A 17 -8.24 -2.50 1.30
C SER A 17 -9.23 -3.62 1.02
N THR A 18 -9.66 -4.32 2.06
CA THR A 18 -10.60 -5.44 1.93
C THR A 18 -11.99 -5.12 2.47
N ALA A 19 -12.23 -3.91 2.92
CA ALA A 19 -13.52 -3.52 3.50
C ALA A 19 -13.76 -2.03 3.30
N GLY A 20 -15.03 -1.63 3.31
CA GLY A 20 -15.43 -0.25 3.24
C GLY A 20 -15.50 0.30 1.83
N ARG A 21 -15.60 1.62 1.72
CA ARG A 21 -15.77 2.28 0.43
C ARG A 21 -14.54 2.17 -0.47
N ASP A 22 -13.38 1.97 0.11
CA ASP A 22 -12.14 1.86 -0.63
C ASP A 22 -11.75 0.42 -0.91
N GLN A 23 -12.66 -0.52 -0.70
CA GLN A 23 -12.42 -1.94 -0.95
C GLN A 23 -11.90 -2.13 -2.39
N GLY A 24 -10.81 -2.86 -2.51
CA GLY A 24 -10.18 -3.14 -3.80
C GLY A 24 -9.16 -2.11 -4.25
N LYS A 25 -9.06 -0.98 -3.55
CA LYS A 25 -8.08 0.05 -3.90
C LYS A 25 -6.71 -0.29 -3.33
N LEU A 26 -5.68 0.08 -4.09
CA LEU A 26 -4.30 -0.10 -3.67
C LEU A 26 -3.77 1.14 -2.96
N PHE A 27 -2.93 0.91 -1.97
CA PHE A 27 -2.29 1.98 -1.20
C PHE A 27 -0.86 1.58 -0.88
N TYR A 28 -0.04 2.58 -0.62
CA TYR A 28 1.23 2.39 0.07
C TYR A 28 1.02 2.55 1.56
N VAL A 29 1.70 1.71 2.34
CA VAL A 29 1.77 1.90 3.79
C VAL A 29 2.83 2.96 4.06
N ILE A 30 2.42 4.07 4.66
CA ILE A 30 3.33 5.18 4.96
C ILE A 30 3.59 5.35 6.45
N GLY A 31 2.88 4.61 7.29
CA GLY A 31 3.10 4.61 8.72
C GLY A 31 2.40 3.42 9.33
N THR A 32 2.85 3.01 10.51
CA THR A 32 2.28 1.85 11.19
C THR A 32 2.15 2.12 12.69
N ASP A 33 1.13 1.50 13.30
CA ASP A 33 1.08 1.34 14.74
C ASP A 33 0.51 -0.06 15.02
N PRO A 34 0.40 -0.49 16.28
CA PRO A 34 0.00 -1.88 16.57
C PRO A 34 -1.36 -2.30 16.01
N VAL A 35 -2.29 -1.37 15.87
CA VAL A 35 -3.66 -1.69 15.43
C VAL A 35 -3.95 -1.18 14.03
N PHE A 36 -3.38 -0.04 13.67
CA PHE A 36 -3.72 0.65 12.43
C PHE A 36 -2.53 0.77 11.50
N LEU A 37 -2.84 0.94 10.23
CA LEU A 37 -1.88 1.36 9.20
C LEU A 37 -2.32 2.72 8.68
N PHE A 38 -1.33 3.50 8.27
CA PHE A 38 -1.58 4.79 7.61
C PHE A 38 -1.28 4.62 6.14
N LEU A 39 -2.27 4.88 5.30
CA LEU A 39 -2.26 4.54 3.89
C LEU A 39 -2.40 5.77 3.03
N ALA A 40 -1.66 5.79 1.92
CA ALA A 40 -1.78 6.87 0.94
C ALA A 40 -1.66 6.29 -0.46
N ASN A 41 -2.41 6.88 -1.39
CA ASN A 41 -2.30 6.50 -2.80
C ASN A 41 -1.98 7.70 -3.69
N GLY A 42 -1.83 8.88 -3.09
CA GLY A 42 -1.49 10.09 -3.82
C GLY A 42 -2.65 10.71 -4.58
N LYS A 43 -3.84 10.15 -4.46
CA LYS A 43 -5.04 10.61 -5.17
C LYS A 43 -6.16 10.91 -4.18
N ASP A 44 -6.91 9.88 -3.78
CA ASP A 44 -7.97 10.02 -2.79
C ASP A 44 -7.41 10.27 -1.40
N ARG A 45 -6.29 9.65 -1.12
CA ARG A 45 -5.59 9.77 0.16
C ARG A 45 -4.16 10.18 -0.10
N THR A 46 -3.88 11.42 0.22
CA THR A 46 -2.56 11.98 -0.03
C THR A 46 -1.62 11.72 1.13
N LEU A 47 -0.35 11.99 0.90
CA LEU A 47 0.67 11.89 1.96
C LEU A 47 0.35 12.83 3.12
N GLU A 48 -0.29 13.96 2.82
CA GLU A 48 -0.65 14.96 3.84
C GLU A 48 -1.90 14.56 4.63
N THR A 49 -2.78 13.75 4.03
CA THR A 49 -4.01 13.32 4.67
C THR A 49 -4.23 11.82 4.45
N PRO A 50 -3.35 11.00 5.02
CA PRO A 50 -3.45 9.56 4.82
C PRO A 50 -4.68 8.98 5.50
N LYS A 51 -5.08 7.80 5.06
CA LYS A 51 -6.17 7.07 5.69
C LYS A 51 -5.63 6.17 6.77
N ARG A 52 -6.27 6.21 7.94
CA ARG A 52 -5.98 5.27 9.01
C ARG A 52 -6.94 4.09 8.87
N LYS A 53 -6.40 2.88 8.77
CA LYS A 53 -7.21 1.69 8.59
C LYS A 53 -6.70 0.55 9.46
N LYS A 54 -7.63 -0.21 10.03
CA LYS A 54 -7.26 -1.34 10.87
C LYS A 54 -6.56 -2.42 10.05
N ARG A 55 -5.53 -3.01 10.63
CA ARG A 55 -4.74 -4.04 9.96
C ARG A 55 -5.59 -5.20 9.45
N LYS A 56 -6.63 -5.57 10.18
CA LYS A 56 -7.47 -6.71 9.80
C LYS A 56 -8.27 -6.48 8.52
N HIS A 57 -8.36 -5.25 8.05
CA HIS A 57 -9.06 -4.91 6.81
C HIS A 57 -8.11 -4.63 5.65
N ILE A 58 -6.87 -5.10 5.78
CA ILE A 58 -5.82 -4.85 4.80
C ILE A 58 -5.20 -6.17 4.37
N GLN A 59 -5.02 -6.31 3.06
CA GLN A 59 -4.32 -7.46 2.49
C GLN A 59 -3.04 -6.97 1.84
N LYS A 60 -1.92 -7.58 2.21
CA LYS A 60 -0.64 -7.28 1.58
C LYS A 60 -0.64 -7.81 0.15
N VAL A 61 -0.25 -6.96 -0.79
CA VAL A 61 -0.12 -7.33 -2.19
C VAL A 61 1.32 -7.69 -2.50
N LEU A 62 2.25 -6.79 -2.15
CA LEU A 62 3.66 -7.04 -2.38
C LEU A 62 4.49 -6.09 -1.52
N ARG A 63 5.75 -6.43 -1.35
CA ARG A 63 6.74 -5.51 -0.82
C ARG A 63 7.34 -4.76 -2.00
N SER A 64 7.21 -3.45 -2.01
CA SER A 64 7.76 -2.66 -3.11
C SER A 64 9.26 -2.46 -2.93
N GLU A 65 9.99 -2.58 -4.04
CA GLU A 65 11.42 -2.32 -4.08
C GLU A 65 11.76 -1.18 -5.04
N THR A 66 10.80 -0.33 -5.33
CA THR A 66 11.03 0.83 -6.17
C THR A 66 11.80 1.90 -5.42
N ARG A 67 12.25 2.91 -6.17
CA ARG A 67 12.90 4.06 -5.57
C ARG A 67 11.95 4.79 -4.60
N VAL A 68 10.66 4.83 -4.92
CA VAL A 68 9.67 5.44 -4.04
C VAL A 68 9.60 4.69 -2.72
N ALA A 69 9.56 3.35 -2.78
CA ALA A 69 9.54 2.53 -1.59
C ALA A 69 10.79 2.76 -0.74
N GLU A 70 11.94 2.88 -1.37
CA GLU A 70 13.19 3.16 -0.65
C GLU A 70 13.11 4.49 0.08
N LYS A 71 12.61 5.52 -0.60
CA LYS A 71 12.44 6.83 0.03
C LYS A 71 11.50 6.77 1.22
N LEU A 72 10.40 6.02 1.10
CA LEU A 72 9.46 5.85 2.21
C LEU A 72 10.14 5.21 3.41
N ARG A 73 10.94 4.17 3.17
CA ARG A 73 11.63 3.47 4.26
C ARG A 73 12.68 4.36 4.94
N GLN A 74 13.30 5.24 4.18
CA GLN A 74 14.36 6.10 4.69
C GLN A 74 13.83 7.40 5.29
N GLY A 75 12.54 7.65 5.16
CA GLY A 75 11.96 8.90 5.64
C GLY A 75 12.26 10.08 4.73
N ASP A 76 12.67 9.82 3.50
CA ASP A 76 12.91 10.88 2.53
C ASP A 76 11.59 11.43 1.98
N LYS A 77 11.68 12.60 1.38
CA LYS A 77 10.52 13.25 0.81
C LYS A 77 10.00 12.48 -0.40
N VAL A 78 8.70 12.20 -0.41
CA VAL A 78 8.01 11.54 -1.51
C VAL A 78 6.85 12.44 -1.96
N LEU A 79 6.58 12.45 -3.26
CA LEU A 79 5.50 13.23 -3.84
C LEU A 79 4.28 12.34 -4.09
N ASN A 80 3.09 12.93 -4.00
CA ASN A 80 1.86 12.19 -4.29
C ASN A 80 1.87 11.64 -5.73
N SER A 81 2.45 12.37 -6.67
CA SER A 81 2.56 11.90 -8.04
C SER A 81 3.40 10.64 -8.16
N GLU A 82 4.41 10.49 -7.31
CA GLU A 82 5.23 9.29 -7.29
C GLU A 82 4.42 8.08 -6.80
N LEU A 83 3.60 8.28 -5.78
CA LEU A 83 2.71 7.21 -5.30
C LEU A 83 1.74 6.79 -6.39
N ARG A 84 1.12 7.75 -7.06
CA ARG A 84 0.15 7.46 -8.13
C ARG A 84 0.79 6.65 -9.24
N ARG A 85 1.99 7.02 -9.66
CA ARG A 85 2.68 6.35 -10.75
C ARG A 85 3.02 4.90 -10.40
N ASP A 86 3.57 4.70 -9.20
CA ASP A 86 3.92 3.36 -8.75
C ASP A 86 2.69 2.46 -8.64
N LEU A 87 1.63 2.97 -8.01
CA LEU A 87 0.43 2.17 -7.79
C LEU A 87 -0.29 1.86 -9.10
N ALA A 88 -0.25 2.77 -10.05
CA ALA A 88 -0.79 2.51 -11.39
C ALA A 88 0.00 1.40 -12.08
N TYR A 89 1.33 1.42 -11.94
CA TYR A 89 2.19 0.38 -12.49
C TYR A 89 1.85 -0.99 -11.86
N PHE A 90 1.78 -1.06 -10.54
CA PHE A 90 1.47 -2.31 -9.85
C PHE A 90 0.08 -2.82 -10.21
N SER A 91 -0.88 -1.92 -10.34
CA SER A 91 -2.23 -2.30 -10.72
C SER A 91 -2.25 -2.95 -12.09
N ARG A 92 -1.51 -2.39 -13.06
CA ARG A 92 -1.41 -2.98 -14.39
C ARG A 92 -0.71 -4.33 -14.37
N GLU A 93 0.34 -4.45 -13.56
CA GLU A 93 1.07 -5.71 -13.43
C GLU A 93 0.19 -6.81 -12.85
N MET A 94 -0.62 -6.47 -11.87
CA MET A 94 -1.55 -7.43 -11.29
C MET A 94 -2.55 -7.92 -12.31
N GLN A 95 -3.09 -7.01 -13.13
CA GLN A 95 -4.04 -7.38 -14.18
C GLN A 95 -3.38 -8.23 -15.26
N SER A 96 -2.16 -7.88 -15.66
CA SER A 96 -1.40 -8.66 -16.62
C SER A 96 -1.15 -10.07 -16.12
N ASN A 97 -0.77 -10.20 -14.86
CA ASN A 97 -0.51 -11.50 -14.26
C ASN A 97 -1.79 -12.34 -14.22
N ASN A 98 -2.91 -11.72 -13.90
CA ASN A 98 -4.19 -12.42 -13.92
C ASN A 98 -4.54 -12.93 -15.30
N LEU A 99 -4.27 -12.14 -16.34
CA LEU A 99 -4.55 -12.53 -17.71
C LEU A 99 -3.53 -13.55 -18.23
N GLY A 100 -2.28 -13.40 -17.81
CA GLY A 100 -1.19 -14.28 -18.26
C GLY A 100 -1.04 -15.55 -17.46
N GLY A 101 -1.76 -15.68 -16.36
CA GLY A 101 -1.64 -16.82 -15.46
C GLY A 101 -2.37 -18.07 -15.91
N PHE A 102 -2.95 -18.02 -17.08
CA PHE A 102 -3.76 -19.16 -17.56
C PHE A 102 -3.18 -19.82 -18.77
#